data_6d1b9651016d2fcfd7b519753c1a7ec5
#
_entry.id   6d1b9651016d2fcfd7b519753c1a7ec5
#
_cell.length_a   1.000
_cell.length_b   1.000
_cell.length_c   1.000
_cell.angle_alpha   90.00
_cell.angle_beta   90.00
_cell.angle_gamma   90.00
#
_symmetry.space_group_name_H-M   'P 1'
#
loop_
_entity.id
_entity.type
_entity.pdbx_description
1 polymer ?
#
loop_
_entity_poly.entity_id
_entity_poly.type
_entity_poly.pdbx_seq_one_letter_code
_entity_poly.pdbx_strand_id
1 'polypeptide(L)'
;NEYERLNFTIRNTATFLNDKLQLDLGASYVKQKDKNMVSQGQYWNPVMAAYLFPRGEDFDGIKSFEHFDESRQLPVQYWPVADPVYASQNPYWTAYRNVATNEKSRYMFNVGLTYNITDWLNATARFRMDDTHVLFERKIYASSDDKFAEGKKGLYGYNNYEDRQEYADFMLN
;
A
#
# COMPACT_ATOMS: atom_id res chain seq x y z
N ASN A 1 -12.83 2.97 -3.31
CA ASN A 1 -11.61 3.10 -2.52
C ASN A 1 -11.89 2.52 -1.14
N GLU A 2 -11.07 1.60 -0.70
CA GLU A 2 -11.19 0.94 0.60
C GLU A 2 -9.85 1.07 1.32
N TYR A 3 -9.89 1.33 2.62
CA TYR A 3 -8.70 1.38 3.46
C TYR A 3 -9.01 0.79 4.83
N GLU A 4 -8.25 -0.20 5.22
CA GLU A 4 -8.35 -0.85 6.51
C GLU A 4 -6.97 -0.85 7.18
N ARG A 5 -6.95 -0.58 8.49
CA ARG A 5 -5.71 -0.66 9.28
C ARG A 5 -6.00 -1.18 10.67
N LEU A 6 -5.29 -2.22 11.04
CA LEU A 6 -5.26 -2.79 12.39
C LEU A 6 -3.88 -2.54 12.99
N ASN A 7 -3.84 -1.99 14.20
CA ASN A 7 -2.61 -1.86 14.99
C ASN A 7 -2.81 -2.58 16.32
N PHE A 8 -1.85 -3.40 16.68
CA PHE A 8 -1.74 -4.00 18.00
C PHE A 8 -0.37 -3.65 18.58
N THR A 9 -0.32 -3.17 19.82
CA THR A 9 0.93 -2.83 20.49
C THR A 9 0.86 -3.26 21.95
N ILE A 10 1.91 -3.94 22.40
CA ILE A 10 2.13 -4.30 23.79
C ILE A 10 3.49 -3.76 24.24
N ARG A 11 3.55 -3.24 25.45
CA ARG A 11 4.79 -2.81 26.09
C ARG A 11 4.77 -3.24 27.54
N ASN A 12 5.92 -3.67 28.03
CA ASN A 12 6.10 -4.05 29.41
C ASN A 12 7.50 -3.62 29.87
N THR A 13 7.57 -3.12 31.09
CA THR A 13 8.82 -2.85 31.81
C THR A 13 8.77 -3.63 33.11
N ALA A 14 9.81 -4.40 33.39
CA ALA A 14 9.95 -5.17 34.60
C ALA A 14 11.30 -4.87 35.26
N THR A 15 11.32 -4.78 36.58
CA THR A 15 12.53 -4.57 37.37
C THR A 15 12.80 -5.77 38.23
N PHE A 16 14.08 -6.11 38.39
CA PHE A 16 14.59 -7.26 39.10
C PHE A 16 15.81 -6.88 39.96
N LEU A 17 16.22 -7.73 40.84
CA LEU A 17 17.44 -7.60 41.66
C LEU A 17 17.44 -6.31 42.46
N ASN A 18 16.35 -5.98 43.17
CA ASN A 18 16.19 -4.73 43.95
C ASN A 18 16.44 -3.50 43.07
N ASP A 19 15.73 -3.42 41.93
CA ASP A 19 15.78 -2.34 40.94
C ASP A 19 17.12 -2.12 40.22
N LYS A 20 18.06 -3.08 40.37
CA LYS A 20 19.33 -3.04 39.65
C LYS A 20 19.23 -3.47 38.19
N LEU A 21 18.28 -4.31 37.84
CA LEU A 21 18.09 -4.80 36.49
C LEU A 21 16.71 -4.41 35.98
N GLN A 22 16.66 -3.65 34.89
CA GLN A 22 15.45 -3.26 34.20
C GLN A 22 15.39 -3.95 32.84
N LEU A 23 14.26 -4.57 32.53
CA LEU A 23 13.95 -5.16 31.25
C LEU A 23 12.77 -4.41 30.61
N ASP A 24 12.99 -3.85 29.43
CA ASP A 24 11.97 -3.18 28.62
C ASP A 24 11.66 -4.07 27.38
N LEU A 25 10.41 -4.43 27.23
CA LEU A 25 9.91 -5.22 26.11
C LEU A 25 8.85 -4.44 25.35
N GLY A 26 8.90 -4.49 24.03
CA GLY A 26 7.87 -3.94 23.18
C GLY A 26 7.66 -4.80 21.96
N ALA A 27 6.39 -5.03 21.61
CA ALA A 27 6.01 -5.66 20.36
C ALA A 27 4.85 -4.91 19.73
N SER A 28 4.91 -4.73 18.42
CA SER A 28 3.82 -4.11 17.65
C SER A 28 3.60 -4.88 16.36
N TYR A 29 2.33 -5.02 16.01
CA TYR A 29 1.87 -5.58 14.75
C TYR A 29 0.97 -4.57 14.05
N VAL A 30 1.24 -4.31 12.79
CA VAL A 30 0.43 -3.46 11.93
C VAL A 30 0.01 -4.25 10.71
N LYS A 31 -1.29 -4.36 10.47
CA LYS A 31 -1.83 -4.87 9.22
C LYS A 31 -2.59 -3.74 8.53
N GLN A 32 -2.25 -3.50 7.27
CA GLN A 32 -2.88 -2.48 6.44
C GLN A 32 -3.28 -3.11 5.12
N LYS A 33 -4.48 -2.78 4.66
CA LYS A 33 -4.98 -3.15 3.36
C LYS A 33 -5.62 -1.93 2.71
N ASP A 34 -5.25 -1.67 1.49
CA ASP A 34 -5.89 -0.64 0.68
C ASP A 34 -6.24 -1.18 -0.71
N LYS A 35 -7.31 -0.62 -1.30
CA LYS A 35 -7.78 -0.96 -2.62
C LYS A 35 -8.16 0.30 -3.37
N ASN A 36 -7.61 0.44 -4.57
CA ASN A 36 -7.86 1.55 -5.47
C ASN A 36 -7.66 2.92 -4.82
N MET A 37 -6.62 3.08 -4.00
CA MET A 37 -6.25 4.40 -3.52
C MET A 37 -5.95 5.31 -4.70
N VAL A 38 -6.45 6.55 -4.64
CA VAL A 38 -6.30 7.53 -5.71
C VAL A 38 -4.81 7.75 -6.00
N SER A 39 -4.40 7.41 -7.22
CA SER A 39 -3.05 7.69 -7.67
C SER A 39 -2.88 9.19 -7.93
N GLN A 40 -1.74 9.72 -7.53
CA GLN A 40 -1.32 11.04 -7.95
C GLN A 40 -0.71 10.98 -9.36
N GLY A 41 -0.80 12.08 -10.10
CA GLY A 41 -0.27 12.16 -11.46
C GLY A 41 -1.36 12.01 -12.53
N GLN A 42 -0.91 11.94 -13.79
CA GLN A 42 -1.81 12.06 -14.94
C GLN A 42 -2.44 10.73 -15.37
N TYR A 43 -1.80 9.61 -15.14
CA TYR A 43 -2.27 8.34 -15.71
C TYR A 43 -3.28 7.69 -14.78
N TRP A 44 -3.19 7.11 -13.82
CA TRP A 44 -4.13 6.34 -13.01
C TRP A 44 -5.12 7.17 -12.18
N ASN A 45 -5.16 8.49 -12.42
CA ASN A 45 -5.99 9.41 -11.67
C ASN A 45 -7.32 9.65 -12.40
N PRO A 46 -8.46 9.12 -11.91
CA PRO A 46 -9.76 9.31 -12.55
C PRO A 46 -10.21 10.78 -12.60
N VAL A 47 -9.68 11.62 -11.71
CA VAL A 47 -9.99 13.05 -11.67
C VAL A 47 -9.46 13.75 -12.92
N MET A 48 -8.28 13.35 -13.42
CA MET A 48 -7.73 13.91 -14.66
C MET A 48 -8.64 13.63 -15.86
N ALA A 49 -9.15 12.41 -15.99
CA ALA A 49 -10.09 12.07 -17.05
C ALA A 49 -11.39 12.90 -16.96
N ALA A 50 -11.90 13.14 -15.75
CA ALA A 50 -13.07 13.99 -15.54
C ALA A 50 -12.81 15.45 -15.93
N TYR A 51 -11.62 16.00 -15.63
CA TYR A 51 -11.26 17.35 -16.05
C TYR A 51 -11.04 17.52 -17.57
N LEU A 52 -10.56 16.46 -18.23
CA LEU A 52 -10.35 16.45 -19.68
C LEU A 52 -11.64 16.16 -20.47
N PHE A 53 -12.73 15.82 -19.79
CA PHE A 53 -14.00 15.54 -20.43
C PHE A 53 -14.59 16.82 -21.09
N PRO A 54 -15.03 16.76 -22.34
CA PRO A 54 -15.58 17.92 -23.03
C PRO A 54 -16.83 18.46 -22.35
N ARG A 55 -16.87 19.78 -22.12
CA ARG A 55 -17.97 20.43 -21.39
C ARG A 55 -19.33 20.39 -22.11
N GLY A 56 -19.33 20.14 -23.43
CA GLY A 56 -20.53 20.03 -24.24
C GLY A 56 -21.12 18.62 -24.30
N GLU A 57 -20.45 17.63 -23.74
CA GLU A 57 -20.87 16.23 -23.78
C GLU A 57 -21.59 15.82 -22.48
N ASP A 58 -22.40 14.77 -22.58
CA ASP A 58 -23.13 14.21 -21.44
C ASP A 58 -22.20 13.40 -20.52
N PHE A 59 -21.80 14.01 -19.40
CA PHE A 59 -20.97 13.33 -18.40
C PHE A 59 -21.73 12.19 -17.72
N ASP A 60 -23.04 12.23 -17.61
CA ASP A 60 -23.81 11.14 -17.03
C ASP A 60 -23.84 9.91 -17.91
N GLY A 61 -23.77 10.07 -19.22
CA GLY A 61 -23.69 8.99 -20.20
C GLY A 61 -22.48 8.07 -20.02
N ILE A 62 -21.35 8.61 -19.48
CA ILE A 62 -20.15 7.78 -19.25
C ILE A 62 -20.27 6.84 -18.04
N LYS A 63 -21.33 6.92 -17.24
CA LYS A 63 -21.63 5.94 -16.20
C LYS A 63 -21.87 4.54 -16.78
N SER A 64 -22.39 4.47 -18.03
CA SER A 64 -22.40 3.25 -18.84
C SER A 64 -20.99 3.03 -19.42
N PHE A 65 -20.03 2.74 -18.54
CA PHE A 65 -18.60 2.76 -18.83
C PHE A 65 -18.11 1.60 -19.68
N GLU A 66 -18.95 0.61 -19.95
CA GLU A 66 -18.60 -0.56 -20.74
C GLU A 66 -19.78 -1.06 -21.60
N HIS A 67 -19.46 -1.72 -22.71
CA HIS A 67 -20.39 -2.48 -23.52
C HIS A 67 -19.76 -3.82 -23.94
N PHE A 68 -20.59 -4.81 -24.27
CA PHE A 68 -20.09 -6.10 -24.70
C PHE A 68 -19.67 -6.03 -26.18
N ASP A 69 -18.45 -6.45 -26.47
CA ASP A 69 -17.91 -6.60 -27.83
C ASP A 69 -18.03 -8.06 -28.25
N GLU A 70 -18.95 -8.34 -29.20
CA GLU A 70 -19.20 -9.70 -29.69
C GLU A 70 -17.99 -10.30 -30.42
N SER A 71 -17.18 -9.47 -31.07
CA SER A 71 -15.99 -9.93 -31.78
C SER A 71 -14.88 -10.40 -30.84
N ARG A 72 -14.75 -9.75 -29.68
CA ARG A 72 -13.76 -10.06 -28.65
C ARG A 72 -14.32 -10.95 -27.54
N GLN A 73 -15.64 -11.13 -27.48
CA GLN A 73 -16.34 -11.90 -26.44
C GLN A 73 -16.02 -11.43 -25.01
N LEU A 74 -15.92 -10.12 -24.83
CA LEU A 74 -15.65 -9.51 -23.52
C LEU A 74 -16.21 -8.08 -23.42
N PRO A 75 -16.44 -7.56 -22.21
CA PRO A 75 -16.75 -6.15 -22.00
C PRO A 75 -15.58 -5.26 -22.41
N VAL A 76 -15.87 -4.22 -23.18
CA VAL A 76 -14.90 -3.20 -23.59
C VAL A 76 -15.29 -1.85 -23.05
N GLN A 77 -14.29 -1.01 -22.81
CA GLN A 77 -14.48 0.33 -22.29
C GLN A 77 -15.27 1.21 -23.27
N TYR A 78 -16.26 1.95 -22.75
CA TYR A 78 -16.86 3.07 -23.43
C TYR A 78 -16.23 4.38 -22.96
N TRP A 79 -15.52 5.05 -23.84
CA TRP A 79 -14.92 6.35 -23.59
C TRP A 79 -14.93 7.20 -24.86
N PRO A 80 -15.78 8.26 -24.94
CA PRO A 80 -15.95 9.05 -26.15
C PRO A 80 -14.81 10.05 -26.40
N VAL A 81 -13.86 10.19 -25.46
CA VAL A 81 -12.78 11.18 -25.55
C VAL A 81 -11.56 10.55 -26.22
N ALA A 82 -11.16 11.10 -27.35
CA ALA A 82 -9.89 10.74 -27.98
C ALA A 82 -8.75 11.52 -27.31
N ASP A 83 -7.90 10.82 -26.57
CA ASP A 83 -6.76 11.41 -25.87
C ASP A 83 -5.50 10.61 -26.08
N PRO A 84 -4.77 10.86 -27.19
CA PRO A 84 -3.54 10.11 -27.48
C PRO A 84 -2.36 10.51 -26.60
N VAL A 85 -2.44 11.64 -25.89
CA VAL A 85 -1.33 12.17 -25.10
C VAL A 85 -1.32 11.61 -23.69
N TYR A 86 -2.44 11.69 -22.99
CA TYR A 86 -2.53 11.31 -21.58
C TYR A 86 -3.11 9.91 -21.38
N ALA A 87 -3.58 9.26 -22.46
CA ALA A 87 -4.23 7.96 -22.39
C ALA A 87 -5.37 7.94 -21.34
N SER A 88 -6.17 9.02 -21.34
CA SER A 88 -7.28 9.14 -20.40
C SER A 88 -8.30 8.05 -20.66
N GLN A 89 -8.84 7.49 -19.61
CA GLN A 89 -9.81 6.41 -19.64
C GLN A 89 -11.06 6.83 -18.89
N ASN A 90 -12.17 6.17 -19.18
CA ASN A 90 -13.39 6.40 -18.43
C ASN A 90 -13.10 6.26 -16.92
N PRO A 91 -13.39 7.27 -16.08
CA PRO A 91 -13.11 7.22 -14.64
C PRO A 91 -13.81 6.05 -13.92
N TYR A 92 -15.00 5.64 -14.38
CA TYR A 92 -15.69 4.47 -13.84
C TYR A 92 -15.01 3.17 -14.26
N TRP A 93 -14.51 3.07 -15.52
CA TRP A 93 -13.68 1.95 -15.94
C TRP A 93 -12.44 1.81 -15.08
N THR A 94 -11.72 2.91 -14.87
CA THR A 94 -10.54 2.93 -14.00
C THR A 94 -10.86 2.48 -12.57
N ALA A 95 -12.01 2.90 -12.03
CA ALA A 95 -12.40 2.54 -10.66
C ALA A 95 -12.86 1.09 -10.50
N TYR A 96 -13.52 0.52 -11.52
CA TYR A 96 -14.16 -0.80 -11.40
C TYR A 96 -13.40 -1.93 -12.10
N ARG A 97 -12.65 -1.61 -13.16
CA ARG A 97 -11.96 -2.61 -13.99
C ARG A 97 -10.44 -2.59 -13.85
N ASN A 98 -9.86 -1.48 -13.40
CA ASN A 98 -8.45 -1.39 -13.11
C ASN A 98 -8.24 -1.41 -11.59
N VAL A 99 -8.08 -2.63 -11.05
CA VAL A 99 -8.03 -2.84 -9.60
C VAL A 99 -6.58 -2.92 -9.14
N ALA A 100 -6.23 -2.10 -8.17
CA ALA A 100 -4.96 -2.17 -7.45
C ALA A 100 -5.22 -2.42 -5.97
N THR A 101 -4.57 -3.43 -5.42
CA THR A 101 -4.61 -3.74 -3.98
C THR A 101 -3.21 -3.70 -3.41
N ASN A 102 -3.09 -3.20 -2.19
CA ASN A 102 -1.83 -3.16 -1.47
C ASN A 102 -2.09 -3.69 -0.06
N GLU A 103 -1.40 -4.77 0.29
CA GLU A 103 -1.45 -5.39 1.62
C GLU A 103 -0.09 -5.25 2.28
N LYS A 104 -0.07 -4.66 3.47
CA LYS A 104 1.14 -4.46 4.25
C LYS A 104 0.98 -5.10 5.63
N SER A 105 1.95 -5.93 6.00
CA SER A 105 2.11 -6.46 7.36
C SER A 105 3.46 -6.02 7.91
N ARG A 106 3.48 -5.46 9.12
CA ARG A 106 4.70 -5.01 9.77
C ARG A 106 4.75 -5.50 11.20
N TYR A 107 5.86 -6.12 11.54
CA TYR A 107 6.17 -6.61 12.87
C TYR A 107 7.33 -5.82 13.43
N MET A 108 7.15 -5.26 14.60
CA MET A 108 8.20 -4.53 15.30
C MET A 108 8.39 -5.17 16.67
N PHE A 109 9.64 -5.42 17.01
CA PHE A 109 10.02 -5.95 18.31
C PHE A 109 11.19 -5.15 18.85
N ASN A 110 11.16 -4.84 20.15
CA ASN A 110 12.25 -4.20 20.83
C ASN A 110 12.47 -4.79 22.23
N VAL A 111 13.72 -4.97 22.57
CA VAL A 111 14.18 -5.37 23.90
C VAL A 111 15.24 -4.36 24.36
N GLY A 112 15.11 -3.91 25.58
CA GLY A 112 16.11 -3.12 26.30
C GLY A 112 16.43 -3.78 27.65
N LEU A 113 17.70 -3.93 27.95
CA LEU A 113 18.17 -4.43 29.24
C LEU A 113 19.13 -3.41 29.82
N THR A 114 18.81 -2.87 30.97
CA THR A 114 19.65 -1.94 31.70
C THR A 114 20.04 -2.53 33.04
N TYR A 115 21.35 -2.58 33.33
CA TYR A 115 21.89 -3.07 34.59
C TYR A 115 22.69 -1.99 35.29
N ASN A 116 22.26 -1.60 36.49
CA ASN A 116 22.92 -0.68 37.36
C ASN A 116 24.04 -1.42 38.14
N ILE A 117 25.27 -1.29 37.67
CA ILE A 117 26.45 -1.95 38.27
C ILE A 117 26.80 -1.31 39.61
N THR A 118 26.85 0.02 39.61
CA THR A 118 27.04 0.87 40.79
C THR A 118 26.10 2.08 40.72
N ASP A 119 26.06 2.93 41.69
CA ASP A 119 25.25 4.15 41.71
C ASP A 119 25.65 5.16 40.60
N TRP A 120 26.85 5.03 40.06
CA TRP A 120 27.40 5.91 39.01
C TRP A 120 27.70 5.20 37.69
N LEU A 121 27.53 3.89 37.60
CA LEU A 121 27.85 3.11 36.42
C LEU A 121 26.67 2.17 36.06
N ASN A 122 26.17 2.28 34.85
CA ASN A 122 25.19 1.36 34.31
C ASN A 122 25.62 0.82 32.93
N ALA A 123 25.13 -0.37 32.58
CA ALA A 123 25.28 -0.99 31.29
C ALA A 123 23.91 -1.18 30.66
N THR A 124 23.76 -0.81 29.40
CA THR A 124 22.53 -0.95 28.64
C THR A 124 22.79 -1.71 27.35
N ALA A 125 22.00 -2.76 27.11
CA ALA A 125 21.96 -3.48 25.84
C ALA A 125 20.57 -3.33 25.21
N ARG A 126 20.50 -3.04 23.91
CA ARG A 126 19.23 -2.91 23.19
C ARG A 126 19.26 -3.72 21.91
N PHE A 127 18.11 -4.28 21.59
CA PHE A 127 17.85 -4.93 20.31
C PHE A 127 16.52 -4.46 19.77
N ARG A 128 16.47 -4.20 18.47
CA ARG A 128 15.25 -3.85 17.75
C ARG A 128 15.21 -4.62 16.43
N MET A 129 14.05 -5.13 16.11
CA MET A 129 13.74 -5.74 14.82
C MET A 129 12.50 -5.05 14.24
N ASP A 130 12.54 -4.75 12.96
CA ASP A 130 11.43 -4.24 12.16
C ASP A 130 11.36 -5.07 10.89
N ASP A 131 10.27 -5.78 10.70
CA ASP A 131 10.03 -6.68 9.58
C ASP A 131 8.76 -6.25 8.86
N THR A 132 8.89 -5.89 7.60
CA THR A 132 7.80 -5.37 6.77
C THR A 132 7.64 -6.21 5.52
N HIS A 133 6.44 -6.73 5.30
CA HIS A 133 6.02 -7.41 4.07
C HIS A 133 4.97 -6.58 3.36
N VAL A 134 5.15 -6.35 2.07
CA VAL A 134 4.21 -5.62 1.22
C VAL A 134 3.91 -6.46 -0.01
N LEU A 135 2.64 -6.75 -0.23
CA LEU A 135 2.14 -7.36 -1.44
C LEU A 135 1.29 -6.34 -2.20
N PHE A 136 1.75 -5.96 -3.36
CA PHE A 136 1.02 -5.11 -4.28
C PHE A 136 0.55 -5.93 -5.49
N GLU A 137 -0.76 -5.95 -5.72
CA GLU A 137 -1.35 -6.57 -6.92
C GLU A 137 -2.02 -5.50 -7.78
N ARG A 138 -1.89 -5.65 -9.10
CA ARG A 138 -2.58 -4.84 -10.09
C ARG A 138 -3.24 -5.71 -11.15
N LYS A 139 -4.52 -5.47 -11.37
CA LYS A 139 -5.34 -6.14 -12.38
C LYS A 139 -5.88 -5.08 -13.32
N ILE A 140 -5.46 -5.10 -14.57
CA ILE A 140 -5.91 -4.18 -15.62
C ILE A 140 -6.70 -5.00 -16.62
N TYR A 141 -7.97 -4.65 -16.82
CA TYR A 141 -8.85 -5.38 -17.71
C TYR A 141 -8.45 -5.19 -19.18
N ALA A 142 -8.70 -6.21 -19.97
CA ALA A 142 -8.63 -6.12 -21.43
C ALA A 142 -9.52 -4.98 -21.92
N SER A 143 -9.08 -4.20 -22.88
CA SER A 143 -9.67 -2.93 -23.34
C SER A 143 -9.27 -1.67 -22.58
N SER A 144 -8.45 -1.77 -21.54
CA SER A 144 -7.72 -0.60 -21.04
C SER A 144 -6.71 -0.13 -22.08
N ASP A 145 -6.29 1.13 -21.98
CA ASP A 145 -5.30 1.72 -22.90
C ASP A 145 -4.01 0.91 -22.95
N ASP A 146 -3.47 0.71 -24.16
CA ASP A 146 -2.27 -0.10 -24.40
C ASP A 146 -1.03 0.40 -23.64
N LYS A 147 -0.97 1.69 -23.26
CA LYS A 147 0.10 2.23 -22.41
C LYS A 147 0.13 1.61 -21.02
N PHE A 148 -0.99 1.06 -20.56
CA PHE A 148 -1.12 0.47 -19.22
C PHE A 148 -1.20 -1.05 -19.23
N ALA A 149 -1.72 -1.61 -20.31
CA ALA A 149 -2.05 -3.02 -20.40
C ALA A 149 -1.05 -3.85 -21.22
N GLU A 150 -0.01 -3.21 -21.80
CA GLU A 150 0.98 -3.85 -22.67
C GLU A 150 0.33 -4.66 -23.80
N GLY A 151 -0.84 -4.20 -24.28
CA GLY A 151 -1.61 -4.82 -25.34
C GLY A 151 -3.09 -5.01 -25.01
N LYS A 152 -3.82 -5.66 -25.93
CA LYS A 152 -5.29 -5.74 -25.90
C LYS A 152 -5.88 -6.75 -24.91
N LYS A 153 -5.04 -7.54 -24.22
CA LYS A 153 -5.49 -8.64 -23.36
C LYS A 153 -5.57 -8.26 -21.87
N GLY A 154 -5.18 -7.04 -21.51
CA GLY A 154 -5.06 -6.61 -20.14
C GLY A 154 -3.75 -7.05 -19.50
N LEU A 155 -3.59 -6.76 -18.21
CA LEU A 155 -2.38 -7.04 -17.45
C LEU A 155 -2.72 -7.52 -16.05
N TYR A 156 -2.01 -8.55 -15.60
CA TYR A 156 -1.93 -8.93 -14.20
C TYR A 156 -0.48 -8.80 -13.74
N GLY A 157 -0.27 -8.00 -12.71
CA GLY A 157 1.03 -7.84 -12.10
C GLY A 157 0.94 -7.92 -10.59
N TYR A 158 1.99 -8.46 -9.98
CA TYR A 158 2.16 -8.38 -8.54
C TYR A 158 3.61 -8.07 -8.21
N ASN A 159 3.80 -7.40 -7.08
CA ASN A 159 5.11 -7.13 -6.52
C ASN A 159 5.08 -7.50 -5.04
N ASN A 160 5.98 -8.39 -4.65
CA ASN A 160 6.20 -8.78 -3.26
C ASN A 160 7.52 -8.16 -2.78
N TYR A 161 7.43 -7.37 -1.74
CA TYR A 161 8.55 -6.68 -1.14
C TYR A 161 8.67 -7.03 0.33
N GLU A 162 9.88 -7.39 0.74
CA GLU A 162 10.22 -7.69 2.12
C GLU A 162 11.38 -6.80 2.55
N ASP A 163 11.23 -6.13 3.68
CA ASP A 163 12.27 -5.30 4.29
C ASP A 163 12.41 -5.68 5.74
N ARG A 164 13.62 -6.10 6.13
CA ARG A 164 13.95 -6.47 7.49
C ARG A 164 15.13 -5.66 7.98
N GLN A 165 14.94 -4.98 9.08
CA GLN A 165 15.96 -4.18 9.74
C GLN A 165 16.19 -4.71 11.15
N GLU A 166 17.44 -4.92 11.49
CA GLU A 166 17.87 -5.34 12.82
C GLU A 166 18.90 -4.33 13.33
N TYR A 167 18.73 -3.96 14.57
CA TYR A 167 19.64 -3.05 15.26
C TYR A 167 19.96 -3.57 16.64
N ALA A 168 21.23 -3.56 16.99
CA ALA A 168 21.70 -3.89 18.33
C ALA A 168 22.77 -2.91 18.77
N ASP A 169 22.72 -2.47 20.01
CA ASP A 169 23.74 -1.65 20.63
C ASP A 169 24.02 -2.05 22.08
N PHE A 170 25.19 -1.68 22.53
CA PHE A 170 25.63 -1.79 23.92
C PHE A 170 26.28 -0.47 24.35
N MET A 171 25.90 0.00 25.53
CA MET A 171 26.40 1.24 26.10
C MET A 171 26.81 1.06 27.57
N LEU A 172 27.88 1.74 27.98
CA LEU A 172 28.26 1.94 29.36
C LEU A 172 28.13 3.44 29.66
N ASN A 173 27.44 3.81 30.71
CA ASN A 173 27.19 5.18 31.14
C ASN A 173 27.57 5.36 32.60
#